data_beed2fa315dfabaa9bf9d5183b566612
#
_entry.id   beed2fa315dfabaa9bf9d5183b566612
#
_cell.length_a   1.000
_cell.length_b   1.000
_cell.length_c   1.000
_cell.angle_alpha   90.00
_cell.angle_beta   90.00
_cell.angle_gamma   90.00
#
_symmetry.space_group_name_H-M   'P 1'
#
loop_
_entity.id
_entity.type
_entity.pdbx_description
1 polymer ?
#
loop_
_entity_poly.entity_id
_entity_poly.type
_entity_poly.pdbx_seq_one_letter_code
_entity_poly.pdbx_strand_id
1 'polypeptide(L)'
;RNNIIKAYEEYFYDGGLPETLQMADKRSWISSLFNKIFFGDLVSRHQIRNDFALRIMIRKLAESVKQPTSYNRIASIASTVGKKISVDTVIDYMSYLQESWLILPFENIAAKLIDKEANRKYYFIDNGILNLFLIDPITSLLENQVAIRLRQLYDDDIYFYNKNIEVDFVAYNAKVAIQVAYSLSNPETEKREVDALVKLNKVLPMQQFLIITKEEEREILRDDITIQVVPIWKWLLTETNLYHKHTSMLR
;
A
#
# COMPACT_ATOMS: atom_id res chain seq x y z
N ARG A 1 -25.68 8.07 5.61
CA ARG A 1 -24.95 6.95 5.00
C ARG A 1 -24.57 7.24 3.55
N ASN A 2 -25.53 7.60 2.68
CA ASN A 2 -25.28 7.82 1.25
C ASN A 2 -24.25 8.93 0.97
N ASN A 3 -24.24 10.02 1.75
CA ASN A 3 -23.27 11.12 1.59
C ASN A 3 -21.85 10.67 1.97
N ILE A 4 -21.71 9.82 2.99
CA ILE A 4 -20.39 9.28 3.41
C ILE A 4 -19.86 8.35 2.33
N ILE A 5 -20.69 7.45 1.78
CA ILE A 5 -20.28 6.54 0.72
C ILE A 5 -19.86 7.32 -0.53
N LYS A 6 -20.61 8.35 -0.92
CA LYS A 6 -20.25 9.20 -2.06
C LYS A 6 -18.92 9.92 -1.84
N ALA A 7 -18.71 10.54 -0.67
CA ALA A 7 -17.45 11.19 -0.32
C ALA A 7 -16.29 10.19 -0.28
N TYR A 8 -16.56 8.97 0.21
CA TYR A 8 -15.58 7.90 0.19
C TYR A 8 -15.22 7.47 -1.24
N GLU A 9 -16.16 7.33 -2.17
CA GLU A 9 -15.87 7.00 -3.57
C GLU A 9 -14.99 8.07 -4.24
N GLU A 10 -15.24 9.34 -3.98
CA GLU A 10 -14.38 10.43 -4.45
C GLU A 10 -12.96 10.30 -3.86
N TYR A 11 -12.86 10.11 -2.55
CA TYR A 11 -11.57 9.89 -1.87
C TYR A 11 -10.83 8.64 -2.40
N PHE A 12 -11.58 7.59 -2.71
CA PHE A 12 -11.03 6.32 -3.20
C PHE A 12 -10.31 6.47 -4.55
N TYR A 13 -10.93 7.20 -5.50
CA TYR A 13 -10.40 7.36 -6.85
C TYR A 13 -9.52 8.60 -7.02
N ASP A 14 -9.86 9.68 -6.36
CA ASP A 14 -9.22 10.99 -6.54
C ASP A 14 -8.16 11.30 -5.47
N GLY A 15 -8.05 10.44 -4.45
CA GLY A 15 -7.07 10.60 -3.37
C GLY A 15 -7.52 11.56 -2.27
N GLY A 16 -6.60 11.83 -1.35
CA GLY A 16 -6.85 12.61 -0.13
C GLY A 16 -6.21 14.00 -0.11
N LEU A 17 -5.72 14.49 -1.23
CA LEU A 17 -5.13 15.84 -1.31
C LEU A 17 -6.23 16.90 -1.15
N PRO A 18 -6.15 17.79 -0.12
CA PRO A 18 -7.24 18.71 0.19
C PRO A 18 -7.61 19.65 -0.97
N GLU A 19 -6.66 20.02 -1.79
CA GLU A 19 -6.84 20.90 -2.93
C GLU A 19 -7.78 20.29 -3.99
N THR A 20 -7.85 18.96 -4.09
CA THR A 20 -8.75 18.29 -5.06
C THR A 20 -10.23 18.56 -4.78
N LEU A 21 -10.59 18.86 -3.52
CA LEU A 21 -11.98 19.14 -3.14
C LEU A 21 -12.57 20.34 -3.87
N GLN A 22 -11.74 21.29 -4.31
CA GLN A 22 -12.15 22.53 -4.98
C GLN A 22 -11.97 22.47 -6.50
N MET A 23 -11.42 21.38 -7.04
CA MET A 23 -11.11 21.26 -8.46
C MET A 23 -12.27 20.65 -9.24
N ALA A 24 -12.67 21.29 -10.34
CA ALA A 24 -13.68 20.76 -11.27
C ALA A 24 -13.14 19.55 -12.04
N ASP A 25 -11.88 19.60 -12.47
CA ASP A 25 -11.16 18.48 -13.11
C ASP A 25 -10.02 18.03 -12.20
N LYS A 26 -10.35 17.14 -11.27
CA LYS A 26 -9.42 16.59 -10.28
C LYS A 26 -8.27 15.84 -10.94
N ARG A 27 -8.58 15.02 -11.98
CA ARG A 27 -7.56 14.21 -12.66
C ARG A 27 -6.50 15.05 -13.34
N SER A 28 -6.89 16.12 -14.06
CA SER A 28 -5.94 17.06 -14.68
C SER A 28 -5.10 17.77 -13.63
N TRP A 29 -5.70 18.16 -12.50
CA TRP A 29 -4.97 18.79 -11.42
C TRP A 29 -3.93 17.85 -10.79
N ILE A 30 -4.30 16.60 -10.46
CA ILE A 30 -3.41 15.57 -9.91
C ILE A 30 -2.27 15.27 -10.90
N SER A 31 -2.59 15.18 -12.20
CA SER A 31 -1.57 14.98 -13.24
C SER A 31 -0.57 16.14 -13.30
N SER A 32 -1.06 17.37 -13.15
CA SER A 32 -0.21 18.57 -13.10
C SER A 32 0.67 18.58 -11.86
N LEU A 33 0.12 18.22 -10.71
CA LEU A 33 0.88 18.06 -9.46
C LEU A 33 1.96 16.99 -9.59
N PHE A 34 1.60 15.82 -10.09
CA PHE A 34 2.58 14.76 -10.36
C PHE A 34 3.71 15.22 -11.27
N ASN A 35 3.41 15.96 -12.34
CA ASN A 35 4.43 16.50 -13.23
C ASN A 35 5.34 17.53 -12.52
N LYS A 36 4.82 18.35 -11.60
CA LYS A 36 5.64 19.24 -10.79
C LYS A 36 6.61 18.46 -9.89
N ILE A 37 6.12 17.41 -9.20
CA ILE A 37 6.96 16.52 -8.39
C ILE A 37 8.02 15.85 -9.28
N PHE A 38 7.60 15.30 -10.42
CA PHE A 38 8.48 14.57 -11.30
C PHE A 38 9.60 15.44 -11.86
N PHE A 39 9.29 16.59 -12.43
CA PHE A 39 10.30 17.46 -13.02
C PHE A 39 11.04 18.30 -12.01
N GLY A 40 10.38 18.81 -10.98
CA GLY A 40 10.97 19.69 -9.97
C GLY A 40 11.73 18.91 -8.91
N ASP A 41 11.03 18.04 -8.18
CA ASP A 41 11.60 17.38 -7.01
C ASP A 41 12.43 16.15 -7.35
N LEU A 42 12.17 15.48 -8.47
CA LEU A 42 12.94 14.32 -8.89
C LEU A 42 14.00 14.71 -9.92
N VAL A 43 13.58 15.05 -11.14
CA VAL A 43 14.52 15.24 -12.27
C VAL A 43 15.48 16.39 -12.03
N SER A 44 14.99 17.59 -11.68
CA SER A 44 15.83 18.77 -11.49
C SER A 44 16.69 18.66 -10.22
N ARG A 45 16.09 18.29 -9.09
CA ARG A 45 16.80 18.24 -7.80
C ARG A 45 17.95 17.24 -7.83
N HIS A 46 17.74 16.04 -8.41
CA HIS A 46 18.75 14.98 -8.45
C HIS A 46 19.52 14.91 -9.78
N GLN A 47 19.32 15.90 -10.67
CA GLN A 47 19.98 15.98 -11.98
C GLN A 47 19.88 14.68 -12.80
N ILE A 48 18.68 14.08 -12.78
CA ILE A 48 18.41 12.80 -13.44
C ILE A 48 18.52 12.97 -14.96
N ARG A 49 19.45 12.24 -15.59
CA ARG A 49 19.68 12.29 -17.04
C ARG A 49 18.76 11.36 -17.83
N ASN A 50 18.27 10.29 -17.20
CA ASN A 50 17.38 9.30 -17.82
C ASN A 50 16.00 9.33 -17.15
N ASP A 51 15.27 10.42 -17.39
CA ASP A 51 13.91 10.62 -16.90
C ASP A 51 12.91 9.62 -17.49
N PHE A 52 13.18 9.12 -18.69
CA PHE A 52 12.38 8.06 -19.31
C PHE A 52 12.43 6.77 -18.47
N ALA A 53 13.62 6.34 -18.03
CA ALA A 53 13.74 5.15 -17.18
C ALA A 53 13.02 5.35 -15.84
N LEU A 54 13.12 6.54 -15.24
CA LEU A 54 12.39 6.88 -14.01
C LEU A 54 10.87 6.77 -14.21
N ARG A 55 10.33 7.27 -15.33
CA ARG A 55 8.89 7.12 -15.66
C ARG A 55 8.46 5.67 -15.78
N ILE A 56 9.25 4.84 -16.44
CA ILE A 56 8.99 3.40 -16.56
C ILE A 56 9.01 2.74 -15.20
N MET A 57 9.96 3.10 -14.33
CA MET A 57 10.02 2.59 -12.96
C MET A 57 8.77 2.95 -12.15
N ILE A 58 8.33 4.21 -12.18
CA ILE A 58 7.12 4.66 -11.47
C ILE A 58 5.89 3.89 -11.97
N ARG A 59 5.73 3.76 -13.29
CA ARG A 59 4.64 2.97 -13.87
C ARG A 59 4.70 1.51 -13.43
N LYS A 60 5.90 0.91 -13.42
CA LYS A 60 6.08 -0.48 -12.97
C LYS A 60 5.76 -0.66 -11.49
N LEU A 61 6.12 0.29 -10.65
CA LEU A 61 5.75 0.28 -9.24
C LEU A 61 4.24 0.36 -9.05
N ALA A 62 3.56 1.23 -9.81
CA ALA A 62 2.09 1.34 -9.78
C ALA A 62 1.40 0.01 -10.17
N GLU A 63 1.86 -0.64 -11.25
CA GLU A 63 1.34 -1.95 -11.67
C GLU A 63 1.64 -3.08 -10.68
N SER A 64 2.65 -2.90 -9.82
CA SER A 64 3.14 -3.91 -8.87
C SER A 64 2.79 -3.61 -7.42
N VAL A 65 1.90 -2.66 -7.15
CA VAL A 65 1.56 -2.19 -5.80
C VAL A 65 1.29 -3.35 -4.82
N LYS A 66 0.58 -4.38 -5.25
CA LYS A 66 0.24 -5.54 -4.40
C LYS A 66 1.32 -6.61 -4.31
N GLN A 67 2.43 -6.47 -5.03
CA GLN A 67 3.43 -7.51 -5.16
C GLN A 67 4.82 -7.03 -4.73
N PRO A 68 5.58 -7.82 -4.00
CA PRO A 68 6.97 -7.52 -3.75
C PRO A 68 7.75 -7.40 -5.06
N THR A 69 8.62 -6.42 -5.15
CA THR A 69 9.48 -6.25 -6.32
C THR A 69 10.91 -5.98 -5.91
N SER A 70 11.86 -6.54 -6.70
CA SER A 70 13.29 -6.36 -6.47
C SER A 70 13.88 -5.33 -7.41
N TYR A 71 14.97 -4.69 -6.99
CA TYR A 71 15.72 -3.74 -7.81
C TYR A 71 16.19 -4.36 -9.13
N ASN A 72 16.63 -5.63 -9.10
CA ASN A 72 17.01 -6.37 -10.32
C ASN A 72 15.86 -6.50 -11.31
N ARG A 73 14.65 -6.80 -10.82
CA ARG A 73 13.45 -6.90 -11.67
C ARG A 73 13.08 -5.55 -12.27
N ILE A 74 13.15 -4.48 -11.49
CA ILE A 74 12.90 -3.12 -11.98
C ILE A 74 13.94 -2.73 -13.04
N ALA A 75 15.22 -2.96 -12.78
CA ALA A 75 16.31 -2.68 -13.73
C ALA A 75 16.13 -3.44 -15.04
N SER A 76 15.78 -4.71 -14.99
CA SER A 76 15.50 -5.53 -16.18
C SER A 76 14.37 -4.95 -17.00
N ILE A 77 13.23 -4.62 -16.40
CA ILE A 77 12.06 -4.06 -17.10
C ILE A 77 12.38 -2.69 -17.72
N ALA A 78 12.98 -1.78 -16.93
CA ALA A 78 13.34 -0.46 -17.42
C ALA A 78 14.34 -0.53 -18.58
N SER A 79 15.29 -1.47 -18.54
CA SER A 79 16.27 -1.72 -19.61
C SER A 79 15.66 -2.34 -20.87
N THR A 80 14.58 -3.10 -20.74
CA THR A 80 13.89 -3.72 -21.89
C THR A 80 13.13 -2.68 -22.71
N VAL A 81 12.55 -1.68 -22.05
CA VAL A 81 11.70 -0.66 -22.68
C VAL A 81 12.53 0.55 -23.16
N GLY A 82 13.67 0.80 -22.53
CA GLY A 82 14.49 1.99 -22.75
C GLY A 82 15.98 1.70 -22.87
N LYS A 83 16.79 2.68 -22.49
CA LYS A 83 18.24 2.51 -22.39
C LYS A 83 18.57 1.67 -21.16
N LYS A 84 19.60 0.81 -21.27
CA LYS A 84 20.09 0.00 -20.16
C LYS A 84 20.41 0.88 -18.94
N ILE A 85 19.90 0.48 -17.79
CA ILE A 85 20.20 1.09 -16.48
C ILE A 85 20.79 0.04 -15.55
N SER A 86 21.69 0.47 -14.68
CA SER A 86 22.27 -0.39 -13.64
C SER A 86 21.32 -0.56 -12.46
N VAL A 87 21.55 -1.59 -11.66
CA VAL A 87 20.84 -1.79 -10.40
C VAL A 87 21.12 -0.64 -9.43
N ASP A 88 22.36 -0.13 -9.41
CA ASP A 88 22.73 1.02 -8.57
C ASP A 88 21.90 2.26 -8.93
N THR A 89 21.72 2.53 -10.23
CA THR A 89 20.84 3.62 -10.69
C THR A 89 19.40 3.42 -10.23
N VAL A 90 18.90 2.17 -10.22
CA VAL A 90 17.57 1.87 -9.70
C VAL A 90 17.49 2.15 -8.21
N ILE A 91 18.50 1.75 -7.43
CA ILE A 91 18.58 2.02 -5.98
C ILE A 91 18.53 3.53 -5.72
N ASP A 92 19.34 4.32 -6.45
CA ASP A 92 19.31 5.78 -6.33
C ASP A 92 17.92 6.36 -6.64
N TYR A 93 17.31 5.94 -7.74
CA TYR A 93 15.98 6.42 -8.12
C TYR A 93 14.89 6.02 -7.11
N MET A 94 14.99 4.82 -6.52
CA MET A 94 14.08 4.38 -5.45
C MET A 94 14.24 5.23 -4.19
N SER A 95 15.47 5.62 -3.83
CA SER A 95 15.71 6.56 -2.72
C SER A 95 15.07 7.92 -2.99
N TYR A 96 15.25 8.47 -4.20
CA TYR A 96 14.66 9.75 -4.57
C TYR A 96 13.13 9.74 -4.56
N LEU A 97 12.50 8.62 -5.00
CA LEU A 97 11.05 8.44 -4.91
C LEU A 97 10.55 8.41 -3.46
N GLN A 98 11.31 7.80 -2.55
CA GLN A 98 11.01 7.77 -1.12
C GLN A 98 11.22 9.14 -0.46
N GLU A 99 12.33 9.82 -0.75
CA GLU A 99 12.65 11.15 -0.25
C GLU A 99 11.63 12.22 -0.70
N SER A 100 11.05 12.05 -1.89
CA SER A 100 9.98 12.91 -2.40
C SER A 100 8.58 12.55 -1.87
N TRP A 101 8.48 11.59 -0.97
CA TRP A 101 7.22 11.07 -0.44
C TRP A 101 6.26 10.52 -1.50
N LEU A 102 6.75 10.13 -2.67
CA LEU A 102 5.90 9.57 -3.72
C LEU A 102 5.51 8.12 -3.42
N ILE A 103 6.43 7.37 -2.82
CA ILE A 103 6.23 5.96 -2.47
C ILE A 103 6.59 5.65 -1.01
N LEU A 104 5.91 4.66 -0.46
CA LEU A 104 6.09 4.11 0.88
C LEU A 104 6.60 2.68 0.78
N PRO A 105 7.81 2.36 1.26
CA PRO A 105 8.31 0.99 1.29
C PRO A 105 7.75 0.22 2.48
N PHE A 106 7.38 -1.05 2.25
CA PHE A 106 7.00 -1.99 3.29
C PHE A 106 7.88 -3.24 3.19
N GLU A 107 8.39 -3.69 4.32
CA GLU A 107 9.31 -4.82 4.40
C GLU A 107 8.58 -6.14 4.68
N ASN A 108 9.18 -7.24 4.25
CA ASN A 108 8.73 -8.56 4.65
C ASN A 108 9.26 -8.91 6.05
N ILE A 109 8.38 -9.01 7.04
CA ILE A 109 8.79 -9.32 8.43
C ILE A 109 9.46 -10.69 8.56
N ALA A 110 9.12 -11.65 7.67
CA ALA A 110 9.68 -12.99 7.67
C ALA A 110 11.03 -13.11 6.95
N ALA A 111 11.47 -12.06 6.24
CA ALA A 111 12.69 -12.09 5.44
C ALA A 111 13.95 -11.84 6.28
N LYS A 112 15.10 -12.33 5.79
CA LYS A 112 16.41 -11.94 6.33
C LYS A 112 16.76 -10.51 5.92
N LEU A 113 17.71 -9.89 6.59
CA LEU A 113 18.08 -8.48 6.38
C LEU A 113 18.34 -8.13 4.90
N ILE A 114 19.11 -8.94 4.18
CA ILE A 114 19.42 -8.72 2.76
C ILE A 114 18.15 -8.75 1.89
N ASP A 115 17.25 -9.71 2.15
CA ASP A 115 16.01 -9.85 1.40
C ASP A 115 15.01 -8.74 1.75
N LYS A 116 15.03 -8.23 2.98
CA LYS A 116 14.23 -7.08 3.41
C LYS A 116 14.56 -5.83 2.62
N GLU A 117 15.83 -5.59 2.37
CA GLU A 117 16.30 -4.44 1.59
C GLU A 117 16.03 -4.60 0.09
N ALA A 118 16.21 -5.80 -0.42
CA ALA A 118 16.18 -6.05 -1.86
C ALA A 118 14.79 -6.34 -2.43
N ASN A 119 13.81 -6.69 -1.60
CA ASN A 119 12.50 -7.15 -2.05
C ASN A 119 11.37 -6.62 -1.15
N ARG A 120 10.85 -5.45 -1.49
CA ARG A 120 9.82 -4.72 -0.74
C ARG A 120 8.52 -4.61 -1.54
N LYS A 121 7.39 -4.46 -0.86
CA LYS A 121 6.18 -3.88 -1.44
C LYS A 121 6.30 -2.35 -1.39
N TYR A 122 5.82 -1.68 -2.45
CA TYR A 122 5.84 -0.22 -2.54
C TYR A 122 4.43 0.30 -2.78
N TYR A 123 3.95 1.16 -1.92
CA TYR A 123 2.67 1.82 -2.02
C TYR A 123 2.84 3.29 -2.36
N PHE A 124 1.85 3.90 -2.98
CA PHE A 124 1.87 5.32 -3.29
C PHE A 124 1.27 6.10 -2.13
N ILE A 125 1.80 7.32 -1.90
CA ILE A 125 1.32 8.20 -0.82
C ILE A 125 -0.15 8.61 -1.00
N ASP A 126 -0.67 8.55 -2.21
CA ASP A 126 -2.02 9.00 -2.56
C ASP A 126 -2.64 8.16 -3.68
N ASN A 127 -3.92 7.81 -3.51
CA ASN A 127 -4.65 7.02 -4.49
C ASN A 127 -4.89 7.75 -5.82
N GLY A 128 -5.10 9.06 -5.78
CA GLY A 128 -5.29 9.85 -7.00
C GLY A 128 -4.03 9.85 -7.87
N ILE A 129 -2.85 9.92 -7.25
CA ILE A 129 -1.57 9.79 -7.97
C ILE A 129 -1.40 8.38 -8.53
N LEU A 130 -1.65 7.32 -7.73
CA LEU A 130 -1.57 5.94 -8.20
C LEU A 130 -2.53 5.68 -9.37
N ASN A 131 -3.74 6.21 -9.31
CA ASN A 131 -4.78 6.04 -10.32
C ASN A 131 -4.43 6.66 -11.69
N LEU A 132 -3.45 7.56 -11.75
CA LEU A 132 -2.94 8.09 -13.03
C LEU A 132 -2.30 7.01 -13.90
N PHE A 133 -1.80 5.94 -13.31
CA PHE A 133 -0.98 4.92 -13.96
C PHE A 133 -1.70 3.59 -14.24
N LEU A 134 -2.90 3.41 -13.69
CA LEU A 134 -3.62 2.13 -13.72
C LEU A 134 -4.80 2.16 -14.71
N ILE A 135 -5.02 1.02 -15.39
CA ILE A 135 -6.18 0.80 -16.29
C ILE A 135 -7.33 0.19 -15.50
N ASP A 136 -7.04 -0.87 -14.70
CA ASP A 136 -8.01 -1.47 -13.78
C ASP A 136 -7.52 -1.27 -12.34
N PRO A 137 -7.88 -0.13 -11.71
CA PRO A 137 -7.24 0.29 -10.49
C PRO A 137 -7.84 -0.30 -9.21
N ILE A 138 -9.06 -0.85 -9.24
CA ILE A 138 -9.90 -1.03 -8.06
C ILE A 138 -9.19 -1.79 -6.93
N THR A 139 -8.63 -2.97 -7.21
CA THR A 139 -7.98 -3.78 -6.17
C THR A 139 -6.66 -3.18 -5.70
N SER A 140 -5.92 -2.53 -6.59
CA SER A 140 -4.67 -1.84 -6.26
C SER A 140 -4.92 -0.59 -5.40
N LEU A 141 -5.94 0.19 -5.74
CA LEU A 141 -6.35 1.35 -4.94
C LEU A 141 -6.84 0.95 -3.56
N LEU A 142 -7.55 -0.18 -3.45
CA LEU A 142 -8.04 -0.69 -2.16
C LEU A 142 -6.89 -1.01 -1.21
N GLU A 143 -5.92 -1.80 -1.67
CA GLU A 143 -4.76 -2.17 -0.86
C GLU A 143 -3.86 -0.95 -0.57
N ASN A 144 -3.66 -0.07 -1.55
CA ASN A 144 -2.89 1.16 -1.37
C ASN A 144 -3.51 2.08 -0.30
N GLN A 145 -4.84 2.20 -0.28
CA GLN A 145 -5.53 3.03 0.71
C GLN A 145 -5.41 2.47 2.12
N VAL A 146 -5.44 1.13 2.26
CA VAL A 146 -5.15 0.46 3.53
C VAL A 146 -3.71 0.75 3.96
N ALA A 147 -2.73 0.65 3.05
CA ALA A 147 -1.33 0.95 3.33
C ALA A 147 -1.12 2.40 3.82
N ILE A 148 -1.74 3.38 3.15
CA ILE A 148 -1.69 4.79 3.56
C ILE A 148 -2.22 4.95 4.99
N ARG A 149 -3.38 4.36 5.28
CA ARG A 149 -3.99 4.47 6.61
C ARG A 149 -3.15 3.80 7.68
N LEU A 150 -2.59 2.63 7.40
CA LEU A 150 -1.72 1.93 8.34
C LEU A 150 -0.45 2.71 8.64
N ARG A 151 0.15 3.35 7.62
CA ARG A 151 1.31 4.23 7.80
C ARG A 151 0.99 5.41 8.73
N GLN A 152 -0.21 5.98 8.64
CA GLN A 152 -0.67 7.03 9.55
C GLN A 152 -0.87 6.55 10.99
N LEU A 153 -1.28 5.28 11.17
CA LEU A 153 -1.59 4.70 12.49
C LEU A 153 -0.37 4.16 13.22
N TYR A 154 0.56 3.56 12.49
CA TYR A 154 1.65 2.73 13.05
C TYR A 154 3.03 3.16 12.60
N ASP A 155 3.12 4.21 11.80
CA ASP A 155 4.37 4.74 11.26
C ASP A 155 5.19 3.65 10.53
N ASP A 156 6.42 3.37 10.97
CA ASP A 156 7.30 2.34 10.36
C ASP A 156 7.05 0.92 10.88
N ASP A 157 6.16 0.72 11.88
CA ASP A 157 5.85 -0.61 12.42
C ASP A 157 4.83 -1.37 11.57
N ILE A 158 4.95 -1.27 10.26
CA ILE A 158 4.10 -1.96 9.29
C ILE A 158 4.95 -2.79 8.36
N TYR A 159 4.55 -4.04 8.22
CA TYR A 159 5.21 -5.06 7.42
C TYR A 159 4.18 -5.81 6.58
N PHE A 160 4.64 -6.58 5.61
CA PHE A 160 3.88 -7.71 5.07
C PHE A 160 4.56 -9.03 5.51
N TYR A 161 3.84 -10.11 5.40
CA TYR A 161 4.39 -11.45 5.62
C TYR A 161 4.34 -12.25 4.33
N ASN A 162 5.49 -12.70 3.84
CA ASN A 162 5.55 -13.57 2.67
C ASN A 162 6.69 -14.58 2.84
N LYS A 163 6.32 -15.86 3.10
CA LYS A 163 7.22 -16.99 3.16
C LYS A 163 6.51 -18.24 2.62
N ASN A 164 5.68 -18.89 3.44
CA ASN A 164 4.87 -20.06 3.06
C ASN A 164 3.41 -19.68 2.82
N ILE A 165 3.03 -18.52 3.29
CA ILE A 165 1.73 -17.85 3.16
C ILE A 165 1.99 -16.40 2.86
N GLU A 166 0.99 -15.70 2.34
CA GLU A 166 1.04 -14.25 2.17
C GLU A 166 -0.01 -13.60 3.08
N VAL A 167 0.42 -12.59 3.86
CA VAL A 167 -0.47 -11.69 4.59
C VAL A 167 -0.10 -10.26 4.22
N ASP A 168 -1.10 -9.49 3.79
CA ASP A 168 -0.88 -8.19 3.17
C ASP A 168 -0.24 -7.19 4.13
N PHE A 169 -0.71 -7.15 5.39
CA PHE A 169 -0.17 -6.24 6.39
C PHE A 169 -0.10 -6.85 7.78
N VAL A 170 0.97 -6.51 8.49
CA VAL A 170 1.22 -6.88 9.88
C VAL A 170 1.71 -5.64 10.62
N ALA A 171 0.92 -5.14 11.56
CA ALA A 171 1.37 -4.15 12.56
C ALA A 171 1.94 -4.93 13.75
N TYR A 172 3.26 -5.06 13.81
CA TYR A 172 3.90 -6.06 14.68
C TYR A 172 3.74 -5.74 16.16
N ASN A 173 4.02 -4.50 16.57
CA ASN A 173 3.90 -4.09 17.98
C ASN A 173 2.43 -4.00 18.43
N ALA A 174 1.53 -3.58 17.55
CA ALA A 174 0.11 -3.54 17.81
C ALA A 174 -0.57 -4.92 17.77
N LYS A 175 0.14 -5.97 17.31
CA LYS A 175 -0.37 -7.34 17.16
C LYS A 175 -1.61 -7.43 16.29
N VAL A 176 -1.63 -6.72 15.17
CA VAL A 176 -2.73 -6.70 14.18
C VAL A 176 -2.26 -7.33 12.88
N ALA A 177 -3.04 -8.26 12.33
CA ALA A 177 -2.85 -8.86 11.02
C ALA A 177 -4.04 -8.52 10.11
N ILE A 178 -3.76 -8.10 8.88
CA ILE A 178 -4.78 -7.59 7.96
C ILE A 178 -4.59 -8.20 6.58
N GLN A 179 -5.69 -8.71 6.01
CA GLN A 179 -5.83 -9.05 4.59
C GLN A 179 -6.71 -8.02 3.90
N VAL A 180 -6.51 -7.84 2.60
CA VAL A 180 -7.30 -6.92 1.78
C VAL A 180 -7.88 -7.65 0.59
N ALA A 181 -9.20 -7.75 0.52
CA ALA A 181 -9.90 -8.39 -0.57
C ALA A 181 -11.04 -7.49 -1.05
N TYR A 182 -11.22 -7.36 -2.38
CA TYR A 182 -12.33 -6.58 -2.90
C TYR A 182 -13.68 -7.14 -2.43
N SER A 183 -13.83 -8.46 -2.48
CA SER A 183 -15.00 -9.20 -2.02
C SER A 183 -14.61 -10.62 -1.59
N LEU A 184 -15.33 -11.14 -0.61
CA LEU A 184 -15.24 -12.53 -0.13
C LEU A 184 -16.41 -13.39 -0.64
N SER A 185 -17.18 -12.93 -1.63
CA SER A 185 -18.30 -13.67 -2.20
C SER A 185 -17.87 -14.97 -2.92
N ASN A 186 -16.62 -15.02 -3.39
CA ASN A 186 -16.02 -16.25 -3.90
C ASN A 186 -15.46 -17.07 -2.72
N PRO A 187 -15.97 -18.33 -2.51
CA PRO A 187 -15.53 -19.19 -1.41
C PRO A 187 -14.02 -19.51 -1.41
N GLU A 188 -13.38 -19.60 -2.58
CA GLU A 188 -11.95 -19.85 -2.68
C GLU A 188 -11.14 -18.64 -2.20
N THR A 189 -11.59 -17.43 -2.53
CA THR A 189 -10.99 -16.19 -2.04
C THR A 189 -11.14 -16.10 -0.53
N GLU A 190 -12.36 -16.27 0.00
CA GLU A 190 -12.58 -16.25 1.44
C GLU A 190 -11.69 -17.25 2.16
N LYS A 191 -11.68 -18.50 1.68
CA LYS A 191 -10.86 -19.57 2.27
C LYS A 191 -9.38 -19.18 2.28
N ARG A 192 -8.85 -18.64 1.19
CA ARG A 192 -7.44 -18.24 1.07
C ARG A 192 -7.08 -17.16 2.09
N GLU A 193 -7.88 -16.10 2.20
CA GLU A 193 -7.61 -14.98 3.10
C GLU A 193 -7.73 -15.43 4.58
N VAL A 194 -8.75 -16.19 4.91
CA VAL A 194 -8.95 -16.75 6.26
C VAL A 194 -7.83 -17.71 6.64
N ASP A 195 -7.51 -18.66 5.77
CA ASP A 195 -6.45 -19.65 6.03
C ASP A 195 -5.06 -18.98 6.19
N ALA A 196 -4.82 -17.89 5.50
CA ALA A 196 -3.57 -17.13 5.64
C ALA A 196 -3.43 -16.51 7.04
N LEU A 197 -4.48 -15.89 7.57
CA LEU A 197 -4.48 -15.31 8.92
C LEU A 197 -4.35 -16.39 10.00
N VAL A 198 -5.08 -17.50 9.86
CA VAL A 198 -4.98 -18.65 10.78
C VAL A 198 -3.55 -19.21 10.81
N LYS A 199 -2.94 -19.39 9.64
CA LYS A 199 -1.56 -19.92 9.55
C LYS A 199 -0.54 -18.91 10.08
N LEU A 200 -0.75 -17.61 9.83
CA LEU A 200 0.12 -16.56 10.40
C LEU A 200 0.12 -16.65 11.91
N ASN A 201 -1.05 -16.75 12.55
CA ASN A 201 -1.14 -16.79 14.01
C ASN A 201 -0.35 -17.95 14.66
N LYS A 202 -0.17 -19.06 13.94
CA LYS A 202 0.63 -20.20 14.41
C LYS A 202 2.14 -19.92 14.45
N VAL A 203 2.63 -19.01 13.60
CA VAL A 203 4.06 -18.72 13.46
C VAL A 203 4.43 -17.34 13.99
N LEU A 204 3.48 -16.44 14.02
CA LEU A 204 3.62 -15.06 14.52
C LEU A 204 2.31 -14.69 15.24
N PRO A 205 2.20 -14.96 16.57
CA PRO A 205 0.97 -14.72 17.32
C PRO A 205 0.51 -13.26 17.27
N MET A 206 -0.76 -13.07 16.89
CA MET A 206 -1.43 -11.78 16.78
C MET A 206 -2.65 -11.75 17.70
N GLN A 207 -3.18 -10.55 17.97
CA GLN A 207 -4.34 -10.34 18.83
C GLN A 207 -5.58 -9.93 18.06
N GLN A 208 -5.40 -9.29 16.90
CA GLN A 208 -6.50 -8.82 16.07
C GLN A 208 -6.30 -9.30 14.63
N PHE A 209 -7.39 -9.74 14.02
CA PHE A 209 -7.41 -10.24 12.65
C PHE A 209 -8.50 -9.53 11.87
N LEU A 210 -8.12 -8.88 10.77
CA LEU A 210 -9.02 -8.11 9.93
C LEU A 210 -8.95 -8.61 8.48
N ILE A 211 -10.09 -8.62 7.81
CA ILE A 211 -10.15 -8.62 6.35
C ILE A 211 -10.86 -7.35 5.93
N ILE A 212 -10.12 -6.44 5.29
CA ILE A 212 -10.69 -5.20 4.78
C ILE A 212 -11.25 -5.46 3.39
N THR A 213 -12.54 -5.20 3.23
CA THR A 213 -13.25 -5.38 1.95
C THR A 213 -13.78 -4.06 1.42
N LYS A 214 -14.30 -4.07 0.19
CA LYS A 214 -14.98 -2.88 -0.36
C LYS A 214 -16.27 -2.58 0.42
N GLU A 215 -17.10 -3.60 0.71
CA GLU A 215 -18.46 -3.38 1.24
C GLU A 215 -18.91 -4.38 2.31
N GLU A 216 -18.27 -5.55 2.42
CA GLU A 216 -18.74 -6.63 3.28
C GLU A 216 -18.41 -6.40 4.75
N GLU A 217 -19.35 -6.77 5.62
CA GLU A 217 -19.23 -6.67 7.06
C GLU A 217 -19.79 -7.93 7.74
N ARG A 218 -18.92 -8.67 8.42
CA ARG A 218 -19.28 -9.84 9.23
C ARG A 218 -18.13 -10.28 10.12
N GLU A 219 -18.40 -11.24 11.00
CA GLU A 219 -17.37 -11.96 11.75
C GLU A 219 -17.23 -13.38 11.21
N ILE A 220 -16.00 -13.88 11.19
CA ILE A 220 -15.66 -15.25 10.84
C ILE A 220 -14.91 -15.87 12.02
N LEU A 221 -15.49 -16.91 12.61
CA LEU A 221 -14.80 -17.73 13.60
C LEU A 221 -14.12 -18.89 12.91
N ARG A 222 -12.80 -19.00 13.06
CA ARG A 222 -12.03 -20.08 12.46
C ARG A 222 -10.91 -20.51 13.38
N ASP A 223 -10.87 -21.83 13.69
CA ASP A 223 -10.03 -22.38 14.74
C ASP A 223 -10.22 -21.56 16.04
N ASP A 224 -9.14 -21.01 16.60
CA ASP A 224 -9.18 -20.23 17.86
C ASP A 224 -9.13 -18.70 17.63
N ILE A 225 -9.37 -18.23 16.41
CA ILE A 225 -9.35 -16.79 16.10
C ILE A 225 -10.68 -16.29 15.58
N THR A 226 -11.02 -15.05 15.96
CA THR A 226 -12.13 -14.30 15.39
C THR A 226 -11.57 -13.28 14.41
N ILE A 227 -12.01 -13.36 13.15
CA ILE A 227 -11.61 -12.47 12.07
C ILE A 227 -12.76 -11.49 11.81
N GLN A 228 -12.49 -10.20 11.89
CA GLN A 228 -13.46 -9.17 11.57
C GLN A 228 -13.34 -8.80 10.09
N VAL A 229 -14.41 -8.99 9.34
CA VAL A 229 -14.54 -8.48 7.96
C VAL A 229 -15.19 -7.10 8.04
N VAL A 230 -14.50 -6.08 7.54
CA VAL A 230 -14.92 -4.68 7.70
C VAL A 230 -14.82 -3.95 6.37
N PRO A 231 -15.87 -3.22 5.93
CA PRO A 231 -15.78 -2.40 4.74
C PRO A 231 -14.83 -1.23 4.98
N ILE A 232 -13.98 -0.96 4.00
CA ILE A 232 -12.89 0.02 4.12
C ILE A 232 -13.38 1.40 4.51
N TRP A 233 -14.51 1.87 3.97
CA TRP A 233 -15.05 3.19 4.33
C TRP A 233 -15.37 3.31 5.81
N LYS A 234 -15.87 2.22 6.43
CA LYS A 234 -16.16 2.15 7.86
C LYS A 234 -14.89 2.08 8.69
N TRP A 235 -13.94 1.23 8.26
CA TRP A 235 -12.65 1.10 8.92
C TRP A 235 -11.86 2.41 8.94
N LEU A 236 -11.88 3.20 7.85
CA LEU A 236 -11.23 4.51 7.78
C LEU A 236 -11.83 5.53 8.75
N LEU A 237 -13.13 5.40 9.08
CA LEU A 237 -13.83 6.27 10.03
C LEU A 237 -13.71 5.81 11.48
N THR A 238 -13.18 4.61 11.73
CA THR A 238 -13.00 4.11 13.10
C THR A 238 -11.96 5.00 13.79
N GLU A 239 -12.37 5.64 14.87
CA GLU A 239 -11.49 6.50 15.65
C GLU A 239 -10.28 5.75 16.17
N THR A 240 -9.16 6.42 16.26
CA THR A 240 -7.86 5.97 16.75
C THR A 240 -7.88 5.52 18.24
N ASN A 241 -9.02 5.58 18.91
CA ASN A 241 -9.17 5.26 20.31
C ASN A 241 -8.88 3.79 20.70
N LEU A 242 -8.80 2.88 19.73
CA LEU A 242 -8.37 1.51 19.99
C LEU A 242 -6.85 1.40 20.24
N TYR A 243 -6.07 2.42 19.87
CA TYR A 243 -4.61 2.36 19.87
C TYR A 243 -3.93 3.21 20.96
N HIS A 244 -4.63 4.16 21.59
CA HIS A 244 -4.06 5.01 22.66
C HIS A 244 -4.00 4.35 24.04
N LYS A 245 -4.49 3.13 24.22
CA LYS A 245 -4.39 2.44 25.52
C LYS A 245 -2.99 1.96 25.90
N HIS A 246 -2.03 1.97 24.98
CA HIS A 246 -0.66 1.51 25.26
C HIS A 246 0.39 2.61 25.42
N THR A 247 0.08 3.87 25.10
CA THR A 247 1.05 4.97 25.25
C THR A 247 1.05 5.63 26.64
N SER A 248 0.12 5.26 27.51
CA SER A 248 0.03 5.82 28.88
C SER A 248 0.79 5.04 29.96
N MET A 249 1.56 4.00 29.60
CA MET A 249 2.38 3.23 30.54
C MET A 249 3.88 3.51 30.47
N LEU A 250 4.30 4.51 29.70
CA LEU A 250 5.70 4.98 29.68
C LEU A 250 5.75 6.49 30.04
N ARG A 251 5.35 6.80 31.26
CA ARG A 251 5.75 8.02 31.97
C ARG A 251 6.06 7.65 33.43
#